data_e904513520255dd807efaed6c11b7d43
#
_entry.id   e904513520255dd807efaed6c11b7d43
#
_cell.length_a   1.000
_cell.length_b   1.000
_cell.length_c   1.000
_cell.angle_alpha   90.00
_cell.angle_beta   90.00
_cell.angle_gamma   90.00
#
_symmetry.space_group_name_H-M   'P 1'
#
loop_
_entity.id
_entity.type
_entity.pdbx_description
1 polymer ?
#
loop_
_entity_poly.entity_id
_entity_poly.type
_entity_poly.pdbx_seq_one_letter_code
_entity_poly.pdbx_strand_id
1 'polypeptide(L)'
;MRLSRDLLPVMCGVVALTILLITHVPAEIYPSRPIQVIVPATPGGPADTAIRMIEPDLSAVLGTPLILVNRPGASGIVGMSGVAAAAPTGYTIGAGVNSIFTVVRISASTVPFTIDDFLIIGNYASDVSILAVRPDAPWRSFEDFIEHARSNPGKLSYASAGAGTVSSLSMQSITTAFKLDVTAVPFAGGAQLTMAVIGGHVDAGVVPYSTGAQMLREGKLRPLVTTASTRLPSLPDTPTLSEKGLPTKGFNLVLGLYAPKETPQDAINVLVEALRRAMNTPEAAAKLENVGLFAHYDNPKTARERLDEEFKDIVALDRKLKQRQ
;
A
#
# COMPACT_ATOMS: atom_id res chain seq x y z
N MET A 1 -52.89 -46.71 -42.07
CA MET A 1 -53.01 -45.47 -41.27
C MET A 1 -52.05 -44.46 -41.82
N ARG A 2 -52.54 -43.48 -42.62
CA ARG A 2 -51.73 -42.44 -43.28
C ARG A 2 -51.60 -41.28 -42.30
N LEU A 3 -50.39 -41.04 -41.71
CA LEU A 3 -50.11 -39.84 -41.00
C LEU A 3 -49.93 -38.70 -42.04
N SER A 4 -50.72 -37.63 -41.86
CA SER A 4 -50.83 -36.51 -42.78
C SER A 4 -49.51 -35.77 -42.86
N ARG A 5 -49.03 -35.52 -44.08
CA ARG A 5 -47.81 -34.76 -44.43
C ARG A 5 -47.83 -33.28 -44.02
N ASP A 6 -48.93 -32.83 -43.42
CA ASP A 6 -49.17 -31.39 -43.20
C ASP A 6 -48.71 -30.91 -41.79
N LEU A 7 -48.25 -31.82 -40.91
CA LEU A 7 -47.78 -31.47 -39.56
C LEU A 7 -46.26 -31.11 -39.50
N LEU A 8 -45.51 -31.49 -40.53
CA LEU A 8 -44.04 -31.22 -40.54
C LEU A 8 -43.68 -29.74 -40.64
N PRO A 9 -44.34 -28.89 -41.46
CA PRO A 9 -43.97 -27.49 -41.55
C PRO A 9 -44.35 -26.68 -40.30
N VAL A 10 -45.39 -27.08 -39.56
CA VAL A 10 -45.82 -26.37 -38.34
C VAL A 10 -44.86 -26.64 -37.18
N MET A 11 -44.31 -27.85 -37.05
CA MET A 11 -43.31 -28.17 -36.02
C MET A 11 -41.97 -27.48 -36.27
N CYS A 12 -41.49 -27.35 -37.53
CA CYS A 12 -40.30 -26.62 -37.85
C CYS A 12 -40.43 -25.11 -37.57
N GLY A 13 -41.62 -24.52 -37.80
CA GLY A 13 -41.85 -23.09 -37.51
C GLY A 13 -41.86 -22.79 -36.01
N VAL A 14 -42.38 -23.66 -35.17
CA VAL A 14 -42.41 -23.48 -33.71
C VAL A 14 -40.99 -23.63 -33.11
N VAL A 15 -40.18 -24.59 -33.58
CA VAL A 15 -38.80 -24.76 -33.09
C VAL A 15 -37.92 -23.59 -33.54
N ALA A 16 -38.09 -23.03 -34.75
CA ALA A 16 -37.36 -21.88 -35.23
C ALA A 16 -37.71 -20.59 -34.46
N LEU A 17 -39.00 -20.45 -34.04
CA LEU A 17 -39.43 -19.28 -33.26
C LEU A 17 -38.97 -19.33 -31.81
N THR A 18 -38.75 -20.55 -31.24
CA THR A 18 -38.26 -20.71 -29.87
C THR A 18 -36.76 -20.43 -29.77
N ILE A 19 -35.99 -20.61 -30.84
CA ILE A 19 -34.55 -20.30 -30.88
C ILE A 19 -34.27 -18.79 -31.03
N LEU A 20 -35.21 -18.01 -31.56
CA LEU A 20 -35.06 -16.54 -31.70
C LEU A 20 -35.33 -15.74 -30.41
N LEU A 21 -35.82 -16.41 -29.35
CA LEU A 21 -36.02 -15.82 -28.03
C LEU A 21 -34.81 -16.04 -27.10
N ILE A 22 -33.60 -16.17 -27.65
CA ILE A 22 -32.39 -15.91 -26.86
C ILE A 22 -32.41 -14.40 -26.56
N THR A 23 -33.06 -14.08 -25.45
CA THR A 23 -33.04 -12.74 -24.87
C THR A 23 -31.60 -12.28 -24.81
N HIS A 24 -31.24 -11.26 -25.61
CA HIS A 24 -30.09 -10.45 -25.34
C HIS A 24 -30.31 -9.85 -23.94
N VAL A 25 -29.77 -10.50 -22.91
CA VAL A 25 -29.57 -9.85 -21.63
C VAL A 25 -28.54 -8.77 -21.95
N PRO A 26 -28.88 -7.49 -21.90
CA PRO A 26 -27.91 -6.45 -22.13
C PRO A 26 -26.76 -6.70 -21.15
N ALA A 27 -25.54 -6.74 -21.64
CA ALA A 27 -24.38 -6.87 -20.78
C ALA A 27 -24.48 -5.74 -19.74
N GLU A 28 -24.59 -6.12 -18.49
CA GLU A 28 -24.72 -5.18 -17.38
C GLU A 28 -23.51 -4.24 -17.42
N ILE A 29 -23.75 -2.93 -17.54
CA ILE A 29 -22.66 -1.94 -17.66
C ILE A 29 -21.90 -1.95 -16.32
N TYR A 30 -20.65 -2.33 -16.36
CA TYR A 30 -19.79 -2.30 -15.18
C TYR A 30 -19.29 -0.86 -14.91
N PRO A 31 -19.32 -0.39 -13.63
CA PRO A 31 -19.94 -1.02 -12.47
C PRO A 31 -21.43 -0.65 -12.32
N SER A 32 -22.29 -1.62 -11.98
CA SER A 32 -23.72 -1.45 -11.75
C SER A 32 -24.12 -1.46 -10.27
N ARG A 33 -23.16 -1.73 -9.38
CA ARG A 33 -23.34 -1.82 -7.92
C ARG A 33 -22.06 -1.41 -7.19
N PRO A 34 -22.12 -1.14 -5.87
CA PRO A 34 -20.96 -0.74 -5.08
C PRO A 34 -19.79 -1.72 -5.20
N ILE A 35 -18.58 -1.17 -5.25
CA ILE A 35 -17.33 -1.93 -5.30
C ILE A 35 -16.74 -1.98 -3.89
N GLN A 36 -16.42 -3.18 -3.40
CA GLN A 36 -15.72 -3.36 -2.13
C GLN A 36 -14.22 -3.17 -2.33
N VAL A 37 -13.62 -2.31 -1.51
CA VAL A 37 -12.17 -2.09 -1.48
C VAL A 37 -11.62 -2.63 -0.17
N ILE A 38 -10.87 -3.72 -0.23
CA ILE A 38 -10.18 -4.27 0.92
C ILE A 38 -8.94 -3.43 1.19
N VAL A 39 -8.86 -2.87 2.40
CA VAL A 39 -7.70 -2.14 2.90
C VAL A 39 -6.91 -3.05 3.84
N PRO A 40 -5.72 -3.55 3.46
CA PRO A 40 -4.95 -4.53 4.23
C PRO A 40 -4.17 -3.87 5.39
N ALA A 41 -4.79 -2.91 6.06
CA ALA A 41 -4.18 -2.09 7.11
C ALA A 41 -5.20 -1.72 8.20
N THR A 42 -4.70 -1.34 9.37
CA THR A 42 -5.52 -0.75 10.42
C THR A 42 -6.05 0.61 10.01
N PRO A 43 -7.23 1.02 10.50
CA PRO A 43 -7.73 2.39 10.30
C PRO A 43 -6.70 3.45 10.74
N GLY A 44 -6.62 4.54 9.98
CA GLY A 44 -5.68 5.65 10.23
C GLY A 44 -4.22 5.38 9.83
N GLY A 45 -3.90 4.20 9.31
CA GLY A 45 -2.60 3.93 8.70
C GLY A 45 -2.49 4.51 7.28
N PRO A 46 -1.27 4.54 6.68
CA PRO A 46 -1.05 5.17 5.37
C PRO A 46 -2.00 4.68 4.27
N ALA A 47 -2.19 3.35 4.15
CA ALA A 47 -3.07 2.78 3.12
C ALA A 47 -4.55 3.15 3.33
N ASP A 48 -5.02 3.16 4.57
CA ASP A 48 -6.39 3.57 4.90
C ASP A 48 -6.60 5.06 4.64
N THR A 49 -5.68 5.90 5.12
CA THR A 49 -5.74 7.34 4.91
C THR A 49 -5.73 7.71 3.43
N ALA A 50 -4.81 7.12 2.66
CA ALA A 50 -4.66 7.43 1.24
C ALA A 50 -5.92 7.10 0.43
N ILE A 51 -6.46 5.88 0.61
CA ILE A 51 -7.66 5.50 -0.16
C ILE A 51 -8.88 6.35 0.23
N ARG A 52 -9.03 6.71 1.52
CA ARG A 52 -10.12 7.59 1.96
C ARG A 52 -10.03 9.00 1.37
N MET A 53 -8.83 9.50 1.09
CA MET A 53 -8.66 10.82 0.45
C MET A 53 -9.13 10.84 -1.00
N ILE A 54 -8.95 9.74 -1.74
CA ILE A 54 -9.30 9.67 -3.16
C ILE A 54 -10.62 8.93 -3.43
N GLU A 55 -11.20 8.24 -2.42
CA GLU A 55 -12.45 7.47 -2.56
C GLU A 55 -13.60 8.31 -3.11
N PRO A 56 -13.87 9.55 -2.62
CA PRO A 56 -14.97 10.35 -3.15
C PRO A 56 -14.82 10.67 -4.65
N ASP A 57 -13.59 10.97 -5.09
CA ASP A 57 -13.30 11.29 -6.48
C ASP A 57 -13.42 10.03 -7.37
N LEU A 58 -12.94 8.88 -6.89
CA LEU A 58 -13.11 7.60 -7.57
C LEU A 58 -14.58 7.21 -7.67
N SER A 59 -15.34 7.31 -6.59
CA SER A 59 -16.78 7.02 -6.55
C SER A 59 -17.55 7.90 -7.53
N ALA A 60 -17.21 9.19 -7.61
CA ALA A 60 -17.82 10.12 -8.54
C ALA A 60 -17.53 9.76 -10.01
N VAL A 61 -16.29 9.38 -10.33
CA VAL A 61 -15.91 8.98 -11.69
C VAL A 61 -16.55 7.65 -12.09
N LEU A 62 -16.62 6.68 -11.16
CA LEU A 62 -17.23 5.36 -11.39
C LEU A 62 -18.76 5.39 -11.42
N GLY A 63 -19.38 6.45 -10.88
CA GLY A 63 -20.83 6.56 -10.74
C GLY A 63 -21.42 5.56 -9.73
N THR A 64 -20.58 4.98 -8.87
CA THR A 64 -20.99 4.01 -7.83
C THR A 64 -20.13 4.16 -6.57
N PRO A 65 -20.67 3.92 -5.37
CA PRO A 65 -19.92 3.99 -4.13
C PRO A 65 -18.81 2.94 -4.03
N LEU A 66 -17.68 3.33 -3.44
CA LEU A 66 -16.66 2.41 -2.97
C LEU A 66 -16.87 2.13 -1.47
N ILE A 67 -16.92 0.84 -1.10
CA ILE A 67 -17.09 0.42 0.29
C ILE A 67 -15.74 -0.03 0.83
N LEU A 68 -15.14 0.80 1.67
CA LEU A 68 -13.83 0.52 2.26
C LEU A 68 -13.96 -0.44 3.45
N VAL A 69 -13.21 -1.55 3.41
CA VAL A 69 -13.23 -2.58 4.46
C VAL A 69 -11.80 -2.85 4.94
N ASN A 70 -11.49 -2.43 6.15
CA ASN A 70 -10.18 -2.72 6.75
C ASN A 70 -10.07 -4.20 7.13
N ARG A 71 -9.03 -4.87 6.61
CA ARG A 71 -8.65 -6.26 6.95
C ARG A 71 -7.17 -6.31 7.28
N PRO A 72 -6.75 -5.84 8.47
CA PRO A 72 -5.36 -5.89 8.90
C PRO A 72 -4.93 -7.33 9.23
N GLY A 73 -3.62 -7.53 9.37
CA GLY A 73 -3.01 -8.76 9.84
C GLY A 73 -1.82 -9.20 8.99
N ALA A 74 -0.79 -9.73 9.66
CA ALA A 74 0.44 -10.25 9.07
C ALA A 74 1.04 -9.28 8.02
N SER A 75 1.21 -8.00 8.38
CA SER A 75 1.74 -6.94 7.51
C SER A 75 1.00 -6.80 6.17
N GLY A 76 -0.33 -7.06 6.16
CA GLY A 76 -1.19 -6.94 4.98
C GLY A 76 -1.48 -8.26 4.24
N ILE A 77 -0.81 -9.36 4.60
CA ILE A 77 -1.05 -10.68 3.96
C ILE A 77 -2.53 -11.09 4.07
N VAL A 78 -3.15 -10.92 5.25
CA VAL A 78 -4.55 -11.33 5.48
C VAL A 78 -5.50 -10.61 4.51
N GLY A 79 -5.40 -9.30 4.40
CA GLY A 79 -6.25 -8.51 3.50
C GLY A 79 -6.04 -8.88 2.04
N MET A 80 -4.79 -8.94 1.58
CA MET A 80 -4.49 -9.24 0.17
C MET A 80 -4.78 -10.69 -0.21
N SER A 81 -4.66 -11.66 0.71
CA SER A 81 -5.15 -13.02 0.48
C SER A 81 -6.66 -13.04 0.21
N GLY A 82 -7.41 -12.20 0.94
CA GLY A 82 -8.86 -12.05 0.69
C GLY A 82 -9.17 -11.44 -0.68
N VAL A 83 -8.33 -10.55 -1.18
CA VAL A 83 -8.46 -10.01 -2.55
C VAL A 83 -8.13 -11.08 -3.59
N ALA A 84 -7.00 -11.79 -3.43
CA ALA A 84 -6.58 -12.84 -4.37
C ALA A 84 -7.64 -13.96 -4.51
N ALA A 85 -8.32 -14.30 -3.41
CA ALA A 85 -9.36 -15.32 -3.37
C ALA A 85 -10.76 -14.82 -3.75
N ALA A 86 -10.94 -13.53 -3.99
CA ALA A 86 -12.24 -12.96 -4.33
C ALA A 86 -12.68 -13.35 -5.75
N ALA A 87 -14.01 -13.41 -5.98
CA ALA A 87 -14.53 -13.61 -7.32
C ALA A 87 -13.98 -12.52 -8.28
N PRO A 88 -13.42 -12.92 -9.43
CA PRO A 88 -12.73 -11.98 -10.34
C PRO A 88 -13.73 -11.19 -11.21
N THR A 89 -14.64 -10.48 -10.58
CA THR A 89 -15.69 -9.70 -11.25
C THR A 89 -15.43 -8.20 -11.27
N GLY A 90 -14.35 -7.75 -10.64
CA GLY A 90 -14.05 -6.32 -10.45
C GLY A 90 -14.78 -5.68 -9.27
N TYR A 91 -15.71 -6.36 -8.61
CA TYR A 91 -16.46 -5.82 -7.47
C TYR A 91 -15.79 -6.01 -6.11
N THR A 92 -14.62 -6.66 -6.08
CA THR A 92 -13.72 -6.70 -4.91
C THR A 92 -12.31 -6.39 -5.38
N ILE A 93 -11.75 -5.29 -4.90
CA ILE A 93 -10.38 -4.86 -5.20
C ILE A 93 -9.62 -4.61 -3.90
N GLY A 94 -8.31 -4.49 -3.98
CA GLY A 94 -7.43 -4.21 -2.84
C GLY A 94 -6.78 -2.83 -2.94
N ALA A 95 -6.74 -2.08 -1.85
CA ALA A 95 -5.93 -0.87 -1.69
C ALA A 95 -4.66 -1.22 -0.91
N GLY A 96 -3.68 -1.81 -1.59
CA GLY A 96 -2.46 -2.34 -1.00
C GLY A 96 -1.27 -1.38 -1.07
N VAL A 97 -0.15 -1.84 -0.50
CA VAL A 97 1.14 -1.16 -0.57
C VAL A 97 2.19 -2.07 -1.20
N ASN A 98 3.17 -1.49 -1.89
CA ASN A 98 4.27 -2.19 -2.56
C ASN A 98 4.98 -3.19 -1.64
N SER A 99 5.22 -2.82 -0.38
CA SER A 99 5.98 -3.65 0.57
C SER A 99 5.35 -5.02 0.83
N ILE A 100 4.05 -5.21 0.62
CA ILE A 100 3.39 -6.52 0.73
C ILE A 100 3.94 -7.50 -0.31
N PHE A 101 4.29 -7.00 -1.49
CA PHE A 101 4.82 -7.80 -2.60
C PHE A 101 6.35 -7.86 -2.63
N THR A 102 7.03 -7.01 -1.88
CA THR A 102 8.49 -6.89 -1.85
C THR A 102 9.06 -7.32 -0.51
N VAL A 103 9.03 -6.46 0.50
CA VAL A 103 9.66 -6.67 1.82
C VAL A 103 9.03 -7.84 2.58
N VAL A 104 7.69 -7.89 2.63
CA VAL A 104 6.95 -8.95 3.33
C VAL A 104 7.26 -10.32 2.74
N ARG A 105 7.34 -10.42 1.42
CA ARG A 105 7.64 -11.66 0.71
C ARG A 105 9.02 -12.26 1.06
N ILE A 106 9.98 -11.42 1.44
CA ILE A 106 11.32 -11.86 1.85
C ILE A 106 11.37 -12.21 3.34
N SER A 107 10.59 -11.48 4.15
CA SER A 107 10.67 -11.55 5.62
C SER A 107 9.69 -12.55 6.23
N ALA A 108 8.56 -12.84 5.56
CA ALA A 108 7.58 -13.78 6.06
C ALA A 108 7.91 -15.21 5.62
N SER A 109 7.70 -16.18 6.52
CA SER A 109 7.93 -17.61 6.24
C SER A 109 7.01 -18.16 5.15
N THR A 110 5.79 -17.60 5.02
CA THR A 110 4.82 -18.03 4.03
C THR A 110 3.94 -16.86 3.59
N VAL A 111 3.97 -16.53 2.29
CA VAL A 111 3.03 -15.61 1.65
C VAL A 111 2.26 -16.40 0.60
N PRO A 112 0.92 -16.57 0.73
CA PRO A 112 0.14 -17.48 -0.10
C PRO A 112 -0.16 -16.93 -1.50
N PHE A 113 0.41 -15.81 -1.88
CA PHE A 113 0.24 -15.16 -3.18
C PHE A 113 1.53 -14.49 -3.66
N THR A 114 1.55 -14.13 -4.92
CA THR A 114 2.56 -13.28 -5.55
C THR A 114 1.88 -12.09 -6.24
N ILE A 115 2.65 -11.16 -6.78
CA ILE A 115 2.05 -10.06 -7.59
C ILE A 115 1.36 -10.60 -8.86
N ASP A 116 1.74 -11.80 -9.33
CA ASP A 116 1.14 -12.42 -10.52
C ASP A 116 -0.27 -12.99 -10.27
N ASP A 117 -0.74 -13.01 -9.04
CA ASP A 117 -2.11 -13.33 -8.65
C ASP A 117 -3.05 -12.12 -8.71
N PHE A 118 -2.53 -10.98 -9.14
CA PHE A 118 -3.27 -9.71 -9.23
C PHE A 118 -3.09 -9.05 -10.59
N LEU A 119 -4.10 -8.26 -10.97
CA LEU A 119 -3.98 -7.22 -11.98
C LEU A 119 -3.78 -5.88 -11.26
N ILE A 120 -2.73 -5.15 -11.62
CA ILE A 120 -2.46 -3.83 -11.09
C ILE A 120 -3.39 -2.84 -11.79
N ILE A 121 -4.17 -2.07 -11.05
CA ILE A 121 -5.01 -0.98 -11.57
C ILE A 121 -4.16 0.28 -11.71
N GLY A 122 -3.29 0.53 -10.76
CA GLY A 122 -2.34 1.63 -10.78
C GLY A 122 -1.92 2.05 -9.38
N ASN A 123 -0.85 2.85 -9.30
CA ASN A 123 -0.47 3.53 -8.07
C ASN A 123 -1.13 4.92 -8.01
N TYR A 124 -1.39 5.43 -6.81
CA TYR A 124 -2.05 6.73 -6.63
C TYR A 124 -1.40 7.63 -5.57
N ALA A 125 -0.62 7.07 -4.66
CA ALA A 125 0.07 7.85 -3.65
C ALA A 125 1.38 7.17 -3.22
N SER A 126 2.24 7.96 -2.58
CA SER A 126 3.41 7.46 -1.87
C SER A 126 3.53 8.09 -0.50
N ASP A 127 4.23 7.42 0.41
CA ASP A 127 4.55 7.89 1.73
C ASP A 127 6.03 7.63 2.01
N VAL A 128 6.65 8.57 2.69
CA VAL A 128 8.01 8.42 3.20
C VAL A 128 7.98 8.14 4.69
N SER A 129 9.08 7.65 5.25
CA SER A 129 9.19 7.42 6.68
C SER A 129 10.23 8.34 7.30
N ILE A 130 10.08 8.59 8.59
CA ILE A 130 10.97 9.44 9.36
C ILE A 130 11.35 8.69 10.63
N LEU A 131 12.64 8.51 10.87
CA LEU A 131 13.10 8.15 12.21
C LEU A 131 12.88 9.36 13.11
N ALA A 132 11.98 9.20 14.06
CA ALA A 132 11.56 10.25 14.96
C ALA A 132 11.64 9.81 16.42
N VAL A 133 11.82 10.79 17.29
CA VAL A 133 11.88 10.66 18.74
C VAL A 133 10.95 11.67 19.40
N ARG A 134 10.73 11.56 20.70
CA ARG A 134 10.03 12.60 21.46
C ARG A 134 10.87 13.90 21.51
N PRO A 135 10.23 15.07 21.64
CA PRO A 135 10.96 16.35 21.68
C PRO A 135 11.85 16.51 22.90
N ASP A 136 11.54 15.84 24.02
CA ASP A 136 12.33 15.83 25.26
C ASP A 136 13.46 14.78 25.26
N ALA A 137 13.54 13.93 24.23
CA ALA A 137 14.65 13.00 24.08
C ALA A 137 16.01 13.74 24.02
N PRO A 138 17.08 13.17 24.59
CA PRO A 138 18.38 13.83 24.65
C PRO A 138 19.03 14.00 23.26
N TRP A 139 18.60 13.22 22.27
CA TRP A 139 19.15 13.24 20.92
C TRP A 139 18.50 14.36 20.08
N ARG A 140 19.30 15.25 19.55
CA ARG A 140 18.83 16.37 18.71
C ARG A 140 19.09 16.16 17.24
N SER A 141 20.00 15.22 16.91
CA SER A 141 20.40 14.86 15.55
C SER A 141 20.39 13.35 15.37
N PHE A 142 20.49 12.92 14.11
CA PHE A 142 20.70 11.51 13.79
C PHE A 142 22.01 10.99 14.38
N GLU A 143 23.06 11.79 14.34
CA GLU A 143 24.37 11.47 14.88
C GLU A 143 24.33 11.26 16.39
N ASP A 144 23.64 12.13 17.15
CA ASP A 144 23.49 11.98 18.60
C ASP A 144 22.80 10.66 18.96
N PHE A 145 21.75 10.31 18.20
CA PHE A 145 21.04 9.03 18.39
C PHE A 145 21.94 7.83 18.11
N ILE A 146 22.72 7.85 17.01
CA ILE A 146 23.66 6.78 16.65
C ILE A 146 24.76 6.62 17.70
N GLU A 147 25.36 7.72 18.13
CA GLU A 147 26.42 7.70 19.15
C GLU A 147 25.92 7.17 20.48
N HIS A 148 24.75 7.64 20.91
CA HIS A 148 24.12 7.16 22.15
C HIS A 148 23.77 5.67 22.06
N ALA A 149 23.16 5.22 20.98
CA ALA A 149 22.79 3.81 20.77
C ALA A 149 24.05 2.91 20.77
N ARG A 150 25.14 3.36 20.16
CA ARG A 150 26.41 2.64 20.15
C ARG A 150 27.04 2.53 21.52
N SER A 151 26.96 3.61 22.31
CA SER A 151 27.53 3.66 23.68
C SER A 151 26.67 2.93 24.70
N ASN A 152 25.43 2.59 24.39
CA ASN A 152 24.46 1.96 25.29
C ASN A 152 23.78 0.75 24.60
N PRO A 153 24.53 -0.34 24.28
CA PRO A 153 23.97 -1.49 23.58
C PRO A 153 22.84 -2.13 24.39
N GLY A 154 21.74 -2.47 23.68
CA GLY A 154 20.55 -3.12 24.24
C GLY A 154 19.68 -2.23 25.14
N LYS A 155 20.02 -0.93 25.31
CA LYS A 155 19.26 -0.03 26.20
C LYS A 155 18.12 0.70 25.49
N LEU A 156 18.23 0.90 24.17
CA LEU A 156 17.23 1.61 23.41
C LEU A 156 16.22 0.66 22.76
N SER A 157 15.00 1.14 22.66
CA SER A 157 13.90 0.47 21.99
C SER A 157 13.38 1.32 20.82
N TYR A 158 12.87 0.67 19.78
CA TYR A 158 12.21 1.37 18.70
C TYR A 158 10.90 0.72 18.30
N ALA A 159 9.93 1.55 17.92
CA ALA A 159 8.66 1.08 17.39
C ALA A 159 8.81 0.62 15.91
N SER A 160 8.26 -0.56 15.63
CA SER A 160 8.17 -1.15 14.30
C SER A 160 6.73 -1.51 13.98
N ALA A 161 6.29 -1.34 12.73
CA ALA A 161 4.96 -1.78 12.28
C ALA A 161 4.89 -3.30 12.00
N GLY A 162 5.85 -4.07 12.53
CA GLY A 162 5.98 -5.52 12.35
C GLY A 162 7.10 -5.91 11.38
N ALA A 163 7.50 -7.18 11.44
CA ALA A 163 8.49 -7.73 10.53
C ALA A 163 8.04 -7.61 9.07
N GLY A 164 8.98 -7.35 8.16
CA GLY A 164 8.67 -7.22 6.73
C GLY A 164 8.01 -5.91 6.32
N THR A 165 7.96 -4.91 7.19
CA THR A 165 7.49 -3.57 6.84
C THR A 165 8.65 -2.64 6.48
N VAL A 166 8.35 -1.55 5.78
CA VAL A 166 9.32 -0.50 5.46
C VAL A 166 9.99 0.04 6.73
N SER A 167 9.23 0.25 7.82
CA SER A 167 9.78 0.72 9.09
C SER A 167 10.81 -0.25 9.68
N SER A 168 10.52 -1.55 9.63
CA SER A 168 11.45 -2.59 10.09
C SER A 168 12.71 -2.65 9.24
N LEU A 169 12.57 -2.64 7.90
CA LEU A 169 13.69 -2.70 6.99
C LEU A 169 14.59 -1.46 7.09
N SER A 170 13.99 -0.27 7.20
CA SER A 170 14.74 0.99 7.36
C SER A 170 15.57 0.96 8.65
N MET A 171 14.96 0.54 9.78
CA MET A 171 15.70 0.45 11.03
C MET A 171 16.77 -0.63 11.00
N GLN A 172 16.49 -1.80 10.40
CA GLN A 172 17.49 -2.85 10.22
C GLN A 172 18.69 -2.37 9.38
N SER A 173 18.45 -1.57 8.35
CA SER A 173 19.51 -0.97 7.55
C SER A 173 20.39 -0.02 8.40
N ILE A 174 19.75 0.82 9.22
CA ILE A 174 20.46 1.73 10.15
C ILE A 174 21.26 0.91 11.18
N THR A 175 20.64 -0.02 11.87
CA THR A 175 21.28 -0.80 12.93
C THR A 175 22.46 -1.63 12.41
N THR A 176 22.32 -2.23 11.24
CA THR A 176 23.40 -2.99 10.60
C THR A 176 24.56 -2.11 10.15
N ALA A 177 24.26 -0.96 9.53
CA ALA A 177 25.29 -0.04 9.02
C ALA A 177 26.13 0.56 10.16
N PHE A 178 25.50 0.90 11.26
CA PHE A 178 26.14 1.55 12.42
C PHE A 178 26.50 0.60 13.55
N LYS A 179 26.22 -0.72 13.38
CA LYS A 179 26.48 -1.79 14.38
C LYS A 179 25.81 -1.49 15.73
N LEU A 180 24.51 -1.20 15.69
CA LEU A 180 23.73 -0.85 16.87
C LEU A 180 22.98 -2.08 17.40
N ASP A 181 22.95 -2.19 18.72
CA ASP A 181 22.07 -3.13 19.45
C ASP A 181 20.90 -2.34 20.03
N VAL A 182 19.71 -2.46 19.40
CA VAL A 182 18.48 -1.78 19.80
C VAL A 182 17.29 -2.74 19.68
N THR A 183 16.37 -2.68 20.63
CA THR A 183 15.26 -3.62 20.74
C THR A 183 14.06 -3.18 19.91
N ALA A 184 13.58 -4.04 19.02
CA ALA A 184 12.36 -3.80 18.26
C ALA A 184 11.11 -4.10 19.06
N VAL A 185 10.16 -3.17 19.12
CA VAL A 185 8.84 -3.35 19.74
C VAL A 185 7.78 -3.27 18.62
N PRO A 186 7.07 -4.38 18.32
CA PRO A 186 6.12 -4.41 17.23
C PRO A 186 4.78 -3.79 17.63
N PHE A 187 4.18 -3.03 16.69
CA PHE A 187 2.84 -2.46 16.76
C PHE A 187 2.02 -2.86 15.53
N ALA A 188 0.68 -2.80 15.62
CA ALA A 188 -0.19 -3.29 14.56
C ALA A 188 -0.25 -2.39 13.29
N GLY A 189 0.42 -1.22 13.31
CA GLY A 189 0.48 -0.32 12.15
C GLY A 189 1.05 1.04 12.48
N GLY A 190 1.17 1.90 11.45
CA GLY A 190 1.83 3.21 11.54
C GLY A 190 1.21 4.16 12.56
N ALA A 191 -0.12 4.20 12.69
CA ALA A 191 -0.78 5.08 13.65
C ALA A 191 -0.42 4.70 15.11
N GLN A 192 -0.50 3.40 15.45
CA GLN A 192 -0.13 2.93 16.80
C GLN A 192 1.36 3.13 17.09
N LEU A 193 2.21 2.85 16.11
CA LEU A 193 3.65 3.12 16.19
C LEU A 193 3.92 4.58 16.52
N THR A 194 3.31 5.51 15.79
CA THR A 194 3.46 6.96 16.00
C THR A 194 3.05 7.36 17.41
N MET A 195 1.91 6.85 17.89
CA MET A 195 1.43 7.14 19.25
C MET A 195 2.33 6.53 20.33
N ALA A 196 2.93 5.36 20.08
CA ALA A 196 3.87 4.74 21.02
C ALA A 196 5.15 5.59 21.20
N VAL A 197 5.67 6.20 20.13
CA VAL A 197 6.80 7.13 20.21
C VAL A 197 6.40 8.37 21.02
N ILE A 198 5.27 9.00 20.69
CA ILE A 198 4.77 10.20 21.39
C ILE A 198 4.54 9.92 22.88
N GLY A 199 3.98 8.78 23.22
CA GLY A 199 3.68 8.36 24.59
C GLY A 199 4.92 7.92 25.39
N GLY A 200 6.10 7.80 24.76
CA GLY A 200 7.33 7.35 25.42
C GLY A 200 7.33 5.87 25.78
N HIS A 201 6.49 5.06 25.11
CA HIS A 201 6.50 3.61 25.28
C HIS A 201 7.71 2.96 24.60
N VAL A 202 8.36 3.69 23.72
CA VAL A 202 9.63 3.36 23.03
C VAL A 202 10.44 4.64 22.87
N ASP A 203 11.75 4.48 22.66
CA ASP A 203 12.68 5.61 22.55
C ASP A 203 12.63 6.29 21.19
N ALA A 204 12.42 5.52 20.13
CA ALA A 204 12.38 6.01 18.75
C ALA A 204 11.38 5.23 17.90
N GLY A 205 11.10 5.71 16.69
CA GLY A 205 10.31 4.95 15.72
C GLY A 205 10.52 5.43 14.30
N VAL A 206 10.47 4.51 13.36
CA VAL A 206 10.39 4.85 11.93
C VAL A 206 8.93 5.07 11.59
N VAL A 207 8.51 6.33 11.73
CA VAL A 207 7.14 6.82 11.64
C VAL A 207 6.80 7.11 10.18
N PRO A 208 5.70 6.60 9.61
CA PRO A 208 5.20 7.07 8.32
C PRO A 208 4.89 8.56 8.39
N TYR A 209 5.32 9.34 7.39
CA TYR A 209 5.12 10.79 7.42
C TYR A 209 3.65 11.16 7.47
N SER A 210 2.78 10.42 6.77
CA SER A 210 1.32 10.62 6.81
C SER A 210 0.70 10.50 8.20
N THR A 211 1.26 9.66 9.09
CA THR A 211 0.77 9.51 10.47
C THR A 211 1.45 10.46 11.45
N GLY A 212 2.63 10.98 11.09
CA GLY A 212 3.46 11.83 11.95
C GLY A 212 3.45 13.32 11.58
N ALA A 213 3.02 13.71 10.38
CA ALA A 213 3.18 15.06 9.85
C ALA A 213 2.56 16.15 10.75
N GLN A 214 1.36 15.92 11.27
CA GLN A 214 0.74 16.85 12.20
C GLN A 214 1.54 16.94 13.52
N MET A 215 1.97 15.83 14.05
CA MET A 215 2.73 15.76 15.31
C MET A 215 4.11 16.42 15.20
N LEU A 216 4.72 16.32 14.01
CA LEU A 216 5.96 17.05 13.69
C LEU A 216 5.71 18.56 13.64
N ARG A 217 4.65 19.01 12.97
CA ARG A 217 4.26 20.44 12.94
C ARG A 217 3.94 21.00 14.33
N GLU A 218 3.32 20.20 15.18
CA GLU A 218 2.99 20.57 16.57
C GLU A 218 4.17 20.43 17.55
N GLY A 219 5.35 20.00 17.06
CA GLY A 219 6.53 19.79 17.90
C GLY A 219 6.40 18.64 18.90
N LYS A 220 5.44 17.72 18.70
CA LYS A 220 5.26 16.50 19.52
C LYS A 220 6.19 15.34 19.12
N LEU A 221 6.82 15.46 17.96
CA LEU A 221 7.86 14.58 17.46
C LEU A 221 9.04 15.44 16.96
N ARG A 222 10.25 14.92 17.16
CA ARG A 222 11.49 15.45 16.57
C ARG A 222 11.96 14.51 15.48
N PRO A 223 12.09 14.97 14.21
CA PRO A 223 12.63 14.15 13.14
C PRO A 223 14.15 14.10 13.26
N LEU A 224 14.75 12.93 13.00
CA LEU A 224 16.19 12.74 12.99
C LEU A 224 16.75 12.49 11.58
N VAL A 225 16.04 11.68 10.78
CA VAL A 225 16.39 11.37 9.39
C VAL A 225 15.15 10.88 8.64
N THR A 226 15.07 11.16 7.33
CA THR A 226 13.97 10.72 6.47
C THR A 226 14.43 9.71 5.42
N THR A 227 13.50 8.83 4.99
CA THR A 227 13.70 7.90 3.87
C THR A 227 13.48 8.56 2.50
N ALA A 228 13.04 9.79 2.46
CA ALA A 228 12.84 10.53 1.21
C ALA A 228 14.15 10.61 0.38
N SER A 229 14.02 10.67 -0.94
CA SER A 229 15.18 10.81 -1.84
C SER A 229 15.87 12.17 -1.74
N THR A 230 15.12 13.21 -1.39
CA THR A 230 15.57 14.57 -1.12
C THR A 230 14.94 15.07 0.16
N ARG A 231 15.50 16.12 0.77
CA ARG A 231 14.89 16.73 1.97
C ARG A 231 13.48 17.21 1.67
N LEU A 232 12.58 16.98 2.62
CA LEU A 232 11.20 17.43 2.51
C LEU A 232 11.13 18.96 2.69
N PRO A 233 10.37 19.68 1.84
CA PRO A 233 10.18 21.14 2.03
C PRO A 233 9.60 21.50 3.40
N SER A 234 8.80 20.62 3.98
CA SER A 234 8.22 20.76 5.34
C SER A 234 9.21 20.46 6.48
N LEU A 235 10.36 19.84 6.17
CA LEU A 235 11.40 19.45 7.13
C LEU A 235 12.79 19.73 6.52
N PRO A 236 13.13 20.99 6.21
CA PRO A 236 14.34 21.33 5.44
C PRO A 236 15.63 21.00 6.20
N ASP A 237 15.59 21.00 7.53
CA ASP A 237 16.74 20.69 8.38
C ASP A 237 16.93 19.19 8.64
N THR A 238 15.95 18.36 8.26
CA THR A 238 16.03 16.91 8.46
C THR A 238 16.77 16.24 7.30
N PRO A 239 17.92 15.61 7.56
CA PRO A 239 18.70 14.95 6.50
C PRO A 239 17.98 13.70 5.99
N THR A 240 18.38 13.24 4.80
CA THR A 240 17.90 11.97 4.24
C THR A 240 18.84 10.81 4.60
N LEU A 241 18.36 9.57 4.54
CA LEU A 241 19.22 8.40 4.69
C LEU A 241 20.36 8.38 3.64
N SER A 242 20.09 8.88 2.43
CA SER A 242 21.11 8.99 1.38
C SER A 242 22.26 9.92 1.78
N GLU A 243 21.97 11.06 2.39
CA GLU A 243 22.98 11.99 2.94
C GLU A 243 23.80 11.36 4.07
N LYS A 244 23.28 10.30 4.71
CA LYS A 244 23.96 9.50 5.74
C LYS A 244 24.66 8.25 5.19
N GLY A 245 24.76 8.11 3.87
CA GLY A 245 25.40 6.97 3.20
C GLY A 245 24.60 5.68 3.22
N LEU A 246 23.30 5.75 3.52
CA LEU A 246 22.41 4.60 3.55
C LEU A 246 21.54 4.52 2.29
N PRO A 247 21.12 3.31 1.87
CA PRO A 247 20.19 3.16 0.75
C PRO A 247 18.84 3.76 1.12
N THR A 248 18.15 4.33 0.10
CA THR A 248 16.79 4.85 0.23
C THR A 248 15.77 4.08 -0.63
N LYS A 249 16.24 3.31 -1.61
CA LYS A 249 15.38 2.49 -2.47
C LYS A 249 14.67 1.41 -1.65
N GLY A 250 13.36 1.26 -1.87
CA GLY A 250 12.51 0.32 -1.15
C GLY A 250 12.08 0.76 0.24
N PHE A 251 12.42 1.97 0.68
CA PHE A 251 12.04 2.49 2.00
C PHE A 251 10.84 3.44 1.96
N ASN A 252 10.26 3.65 0.79
CA ASN A 252 9.03 4.42 0.64
C ASN A 252 7.85 3.48 0.39
N LEU A 253 6.72 3.80 0.99
CA LEU A 253 5.47 3.13 0.66
C LEU A 253 4.96 3.69 -0.67
N VAL A 254 4.56 2.82 -1.57
CA VAL A 254 3.81 3.16 -2.77
C VAL A 254 2.44 2.48 -2.67
N LEU A 255 1.39 3.27 -2.76
CA LEU A 255 0.02 2.84 -2.54
C LEU A 255 -0.66 2.66 -3.89
N GLY A 256 -1.22 1.47 -4.09
CA GLY A 256 -1.82 1.06 -5.35
C GLY A 256 -3.14 0.32 -5.19
N LEU A 257 -3.89 0.23 -6.28
CA LEU A 257 -5.09 -0.57 -6.40
C LEU A 257 -4.82 -1.83 -7.20
N TYR A 258 -5.39 -2.94 -6.73
CA TYR A 258 -5.17 -4.28 -7.25
C TYR A 258 -6.49 -5.03 -7.37
N ALA A 259 -6.68 -5.76 -8.46
CA ALA A 259 -7.81 -6.66 -8.67
C ALA A 259 -7.33 -8.12 -8.72
N PRO A 260 -8.20 -9.13 -8.49
CA PRO A 260 -7.87 -10.53 -8.73
C PRO A 260 -7.42 -10.75 -10.18
N LYS A 261 -6.48 -11.68 -10.39
CA LYS A 261 -5.81 -11.96 -11.68
C LYS A 261 -6.75 -12.14 -12.87
N GLU A 262 -7.87 -12.82 -12.66
CA GLU A 262 -8.80 -13.18 -13.76
C GLU A 262 -9.95 -12.19 -13.93
N THR A 263 -9.85 -11.00 -13.35
CA THR A 263 -10.85 -9.94 -13.53
C THR A 263 -10.95 -9.56 -15.01
N PRO A 264 -12.18 -9.48 -15.59
CA PRO A 264 -12.36 -9.14 -17.00
C PRO A 264 -11.67 -7.84 -17.38
N GLN A 265 -11.05 -7.82 -18.56
CA GLN A 265 -10.27 -6.67 -19.02
C GLN A 265 -11.10 -5.39 -19.12
N ASP A 266 -12.39 -5.50 -19.49
CA ASP A 266 -13.28 -4.34 -19.56
C ASP A 266 -13.49 -3.70 -18.18
N ALA A 267 -13.65 -4.50 -17.12
CA ALA A 267 -13.72 -4.00 -15.76
C ALA A 267 -12.40 -3.34 -15.31
N ILE A 268 -11.26 -3.95 -15.66
CA ILE A 268 -9.94 -3.35 -15.40
C ILE A 268 -9.78 -2.03 -16.12
N ASN A 269 -10.15 -1.93 -17.39
CA ASN A 269 -10.05 -0.70 -18.18
C ASN A 269 -10.86 0.45 -17.54
N VAL A 270 -12.08 0.14 -17.04
CA VAL A 270 -12.92 1.11 -16.34
C VAL A 270 -12.25 1.58 -15.04
N LEU A 271 -11.71 0.66 -14.24
CA LEU A 271 -11.03 0.97 -12.98
C LEU A 271 -9.75 1.80 -13.19
N VAL A 272 -8.94 1.43 -14.21
CA VAL A 272 -7.71 2.15 -14.58
C VAL A 272 -8.03 3.57 -15.01
N GLU A 273 -9.04 3.74 -15.88
CA GLU A 273 -9.44 5.07 -16.36
C GLU A 273 -10.04 5.92 -15.23
N ALA A 274 -10.81 5.30 -14.33
CA ALA A 274 -11.34 5.99 -13.16
C ALA A 274 -10.22 6.49 -12.23
N LEU A 275 -9.24 5.64 -11.94
CA LEU A 275 -8.09 6.04 -11.14
C LEU A 275 -7.29 7.15 -11.81
N ARG A 276 -7.00 7.02 -13.11
CA ARG A 276 -6.28 8.03 -13.89
C ARG A 276 -7.00 9.40 -13.82
N ARG A 277 -8.32 9.41 -14.01
CA ARG A 277 -9.11 10.64 -13.96
C ARG A 277 -9.17 11.25 -12.57
N ALA A 278 -9.39 10.43 -11.54
CA ALA A 278 -9.42 10.90 -10.16
C ALA A 278 -8.07 11.51 -9.73
N MET A 279 -6.95 10.93 -10.17
CA MET A 279 -5.62 11.39 -9.80
C MET A 279 -5.10 12.56 -10.66
N ASN A 280 -5.72 12.84 -11.80
CA ASN A 280 -5.29 13.92 -12.70
C ASN A 280 -5.96 15.26 -12.38
N THR A 281 -6.16 15.55 -11.09
CA THR A 281 -6.74 16.80 -10.58
C THR A 281 -5.82 17.44 -9.55
N PRO A 282 -5.67 18.77 -9.53
CA PRO A 282 -4.91 19.46 -8.46
C PRO A 282 -5.48 19.18 -7.08
N GLU A 283 -6.80 18.98 -6.97
CA GLU A 283 -7.51 18.71 -5.72
C GLU A 283 -7.11 17.37 -5.11
N ALA A 284 -6.90 16.33 -5.93
CA ALA A 284 -6.45 15.02 -5.45
C ALA A 284 -5.04 15.12 -4.84
N ALA A 285 -4.14 15.87 -5.47
CA ALA A 285 -2.80 16.11 -4.94
C ALA A 285 -2.88 16.86 -3.60
N ALA A 286 -3.65 17.95 -3.55
CA ALA A 286 -3.81 18.75 -2.33
C ALA A 286 -4.43 17.96 -1.16
N LYS A 287 -5.43 17.09 -1.43
CA LYS A 287 -6.02 16.21 -0.40
C LYS A 287 -4.98 15.28 0.21
N LEU A 288 -4.14 14.65 -0.61
CA LEU A 288 -3.09 13.76 -0.16
C LEU A 288 -2.00 14.51 0.61
N GLU A 289 -1.53 15.65 0.10
CA GLU A 289 -0.50 16.47 0.75
C GLU A 289 -0.94 16.98 2.12
N ASN A 290 -2.21 17.36 2.28
CA ASN A 290 -2.77 17.80 3.56
C ASN A 290 -2.65 16.75 4.68
N VAL A 291 -2.65 15.47 4.32
CA VAL A 291 -2.48 14.36 5.26
C VAL A 291 -1.06 13.77 5.24
N GLY A 292 -0.09 14.48 4.63
CA GLY A 292 1.31 14.06 4.60
C GLY A 292 1.63 12.94 3.62
N LEU A 293 0.77 12.71 2.64
CA LEU A 293 1.00 11.79 1.53
C LEU A 293 1.42 12.58 0.28
N PHE A 294 2.11 11.91 -0.62
CA PHE A 294 2.52 12.51 -1.90
C PHE A 294 1.69 11.88 -3.01
N ALA A 295 1.02 12.72 -3.81
CA ALA A 295 0.33 12.27 -5.00
C ALA A 295 1.33 11.63 -5.97
N HIS A 296 1.03 10.42 -6.42
CA HIS A 296 1.94 9.65 -7.25
C HIS A 296 1.16 8.68 -8.14
N TYR A 297 0.89 9.10 -9.37
CA TYR A 297 0.18 8.25 -10.31
C TYR A 297 1.14 7.47 -11.21
N ASP A 298 1.04 6.13 -11.16
CA ASP A 298 1.60 5.23 -12.16
C ASP A 298 0.46 4.44 -12.83
N ASN A 299 0.49 4.34 -14.15
CA ASN A 299 -0.37 3.40 -14.87
C ASN A 299 0.04 1.94 -14.56
N PRO A 300 -0.77 0.93 -14.93
CA PRO A 300 -0.51 -0.48 -14.60
C PRO A 300 0.88 -0.98 -15.02
N LYS A 301 1.35 -0.58 -16.19
CA LYS A 301 2.66 -0.99 -16.72
C LYS A 301 3.79 -0.40 -15.89
N THR A 302 3.78 0.91 -15.69
CA THR A 302 4.80 1.61 -14.90
C THR A 302 4.81 1.13 -13.44
N ALA A 303 3.61 0.90 -12.86
CA ALA A 303 3.49 0.36 -11.51
C ALA A 303 4.11 -1.04 -11.38
N ARG A 304 3.92 -1.91 -12.39
CA ARG A 304 4.54 -3.24 -12.43
C ARG A 304 6.06 -3.16 -12.57
N GLU A 305 6.56 -2.37 -13.50
CA GLU A 305 8.00 -2.19 -13.73
C GLU A 305 8.71 -1.69 -12.45
N ARG A 306 8.12 -0.70 -11.79
CA ARG A 306 8.62 -0.17 -10.51
C ARG A 306 8.65 -1.24 -9.41
N LEU A 307 7.60 -2.03 -9.28
CA LEU A 307 7.51 -3.07 -8.28
C LEU A 307 8.55 -4.18 -8.50
N ASP A 308 8.74 -4.59 -9.75
CA ASP A 308 9.74 -5.62 -10.12
C ASP A 308 11.17 -5.12 -9.89
N GLU A 309 11.46 -3.84 -10.16
CA GLU A 309 12.75 -3.22 -9.87
C GLU A 309 12.99 -3.14 -8.35
N GLU A 310 12.00 -2.65 -7.60
CA GLU A 310 12.07 -2.56 -6.14
C GLU A 310 12.31 -3.94 -5.50
N PHE A 311 11.60 -4.97 -5.96
CA PHE A 311 11.81 -6.33 -5.44
C PHE A 311 13.25 -6.81 -5.63
N LYS A 312 13.87 -6.54 -6.78
CA LYS A 312 15.29 -6.85 -7.02
C LYS A 312 16.21 -6.11 -6.05
N ASP A 313 15.96 -4.82 -5.85
CA ASP A 313 16.76 -3.98 -4.94
C ASP A 313 16.64 -4.48 -3.49
N ILE A 314 15.42 -4.83 -3.04
CA ILE A 314 15.18 -5.36 -1.69
C ILE A 314 15.85 -6.72 -1.48
N VAL A 315 15.79 -7.64 -2.47
CA VAL A 315 16.51 -8.93 -2.41
C VAL A 315 18.02 -8.71 -2.28
N ALA A 316 18.57 -7.76 -3.04
CA ALA A 316 19.99 -7.44 -2.97
C ALA A 316 20.39 -6.83 -1.61
N LEU A 317 19.53 -5.98 -1.04
CA LEU A 317 19.72 -5.40 0.28
C LEU A 317 19.65 -6.47 1.39
N ASP A 318 18.64 -7.32 1.39
CA ASP A 318 18.47 -8.41 2.37
C ASP A 318 19.70 -9.32 2.41
N ARG A 319 20.24 -9.70 1.25
CA ARG A 319 21.48 -10.48 1.16
C ARG A 319 22.66 -9.77 1.82
N LYS A 320 22.82 -8.46 1.57
CA LYS A 320 23.90 -7.67 2.18
C LYS A 320 23.75 -7.55 3.69
N LEU A 321 22.51 -7.40 4.18
CA LEU A 321 22.23 -7.32 5.62
C LEU A 321 22.54 -8.65 6.32
N LYS A 322 22.17 -9.78 5.74
CA LYS A 322 22.46 -11.13 6.28
C LYS A 322 23.95 -11.49 6.29
N GLN A 323 24.73 -10.97 5.35
CA GLN A 323 26.19 -11.20 5.32
C GLN A 323 26.96 -10.40 6.36
N ARG A 324 26.35 -9.38 6.96
CA ARG A 324 26.97 -8.50 7.98
C ARG A 324 26.57 -8.85 9.42
N GLN A 325 25.65 -9.77 9.60
CA GLN A 325 25.27 -10.38 10.88
C GLN A 325 26.15 -11.58 11.20
#